data_6ed0bab27157a22eede0ff015d72b884
#
_entry.id   6ed0bab27157a22eede0ff015d72b884
#
_cell.length_a   1.000
_cell.length_b   1.000
_cell.length_c   1.000
_cell.angle_alpha   90.00
_cell.angle_beta   90.00
_cell.angle_gamma   90.00
#
_symmetry.space_group_name_H-M   'P 1'
#
loop_
_entity.id
_entity.type
_entity.pdbx_description
1 polymer ?
#
loop_
_entity_poly.entity_id
_entity_poly.type
_entity_poly.pdbx_seq_one_letter_code
_entity_poly.pdbx_strand_id
1 'polypeptide(L)'
;DGMLQHAKNVTIDTEIAGGAYWHPKYDPLDPMSYEDAHSNLPDDIQALIDKKQAFSVLVSQVSIYPGGRIMPAILKGIPPDQNIVNMPTEALIGINDGTIPVLIGKGMAKDSKLKIGDSFTIRWMDADKTYDADEATVVYIMDTENFKLDMGHIWVPLNIAQSMLGMKEE
;
A
#
# COMPACT_ATOMS: atom_id res chain seq x y z
N ASP A 1 24.12 6.81 -18.09
CA ASP A 1 24.23 6.99 -16.62
C ASP A 1 23.15 7.88 -16.00
N GLY A 2 22.75 9.00 -16.61
CA GLY A 2 21.75 9.90 -16.06
C GLY A 2 20.35 9.28 -15.87
N MET A 3 19.87 8.47 -16.82
CA MET A 3 18.57 7.79 -16.71
C MET A 3 18.54 6.74 -15.58
N LEU A 4 19.62 5.97 -15.40
CA LEU A 4 19.72 5.00 -14.30
C LEU A 4 19.79 5.69 -12.95
N GLN A 5 20.51 6.82 -12.85
CA GLN A 5 20.61 7.60 -11.62
C GLN A 5 19.27 8.25 -11.28
N HIS A 6 18.56 8.79 -12.28
CA HIS A 6 17.22 9.34 -12.08
C HIS A 6 16.23 8.28 -11.60
N ALA A 7 16.15 7.12 -12.26
CA ALA A 7 15.30 6.02 -11.86
C ALA A 7 15.62 5.52 -10.44
N LYS A 8 16.90 5.44 -10.07
CA LYS A 8 17.33 5.08 -8.71
C LYS A 8 16.86 6.11 -7.68
N ASN A 9 17.02 7.40 -7.96
CA ASN A 9 16.60 8.45 -7.04
C ASN A 9 15.08 8.46 -6.87
N VAL A 10 14.31 8.32 -7.96
CA VAL A 10 12.85 8.21 -7.88
C VAL A 10 12.43 7.03 -7.01
N THR A 11 13.05 5.86 -7.17
CA THR A 11 12.76 4.70 -6.34
C THR A 11 13.11 4.94 -4.86
N ILE A 12 14.26 5.56 -4.58
CA ILE A 12 14.65 5.92 -3.21
C ILE A 12 13.63 6.89 -2.60
N ASP A 13 13.27 7.94 -3.33
CA ASP A 13 12.42 9.01 -2.81
C ASP A 13 10.96 8.60 -2.63
N THR A 14 10.48 7.62 -3.42
CA THR A 14 9.06 7.26 -3.45
C THR A 14 8.72 5.89 -2.86
N GLU A 15 9.67 4.97 -2.76
CA GLU A 15 9.37 3.60 -2.34
C GLU A 15 10.27 3.08 -1.21
N ILE A 16 11.57 3.30 -1.31
CA ILE A 16 12.56 2.62 -0.46
C ILE A 16 13.16 3.56 0.58
N ALA A 17 13.14 4.87 0.34
CA ALA A 17 13.91 5.83 1.13
C ALA A 17 15.41 5.41 1.22
N GLY A 18 15.91 5.13 2.42
CA GLY A 18 17.29 4.65 2.64
C GLY A 18 17.46 3.14 2.57
N GLY A 19 16.38 2.38 2.49
CA GLY A 19 16.35 0.93 2.47
C GLY A 19 15.06 0.36 3.04
N ALA A 20 14.84 -0.93 2.90
CA ALA A 20 13.67 -1.63 3.42
C ALA A 20 14.10 -2.83 4.26
N TYR A 21 13.44 -3.00 5.42
CA TYR A 21 13.52 -4.22 6.22
C TYR A 21 12.34 -5.10 5.85
N TRP A 22 12.60 -6.34 5.50
CA TRP A 22 11.59 -7.33 5.18
C TRP A 22 11.54 -8.43 6.23
N HIS A 23 10.35 -8.94 6.49
CA HIS A 23 10.20 -10.10 7.34
C HIS A 23 11.01 -11.28 6.79
N PRO A 24 11.70 -12.12 7.63
CA PRO A 24 12.55 -13.22 7.16
C PRO A 24 11.87 -14.26 6.29
N LYS A 25 10.55 -14.41 6.40
CA LYS A 25 9.76 -15.34 5.58
C LYS A 25 9.30 -14.72 4.25
N TYR A 26 9.55 -13.43 4.03
CA TYR A 26 9.18 -12.79 2.77
C TYR A 26 10.07 -13.29 1.64
N ASP A 27 9.47 -13.78 0.57
CA ASP A 27 10.13 -14.15 -0.68
C ASP A 27 9.51 -13.35 -1.83
N PRO A 28 10.26 -12.45 -2.47
CA PRO A 28 9.75 -11.64 -3.58
C PRO A 28 9.33 -12.46 -4.81
N LEU A 29 9.73 -13.73 -4.89
CA LEU A 29 9.38 -14.65 -5.98
C LEU A 29 8.17 -15.51 -5.65
N ASP A 30 7.74 -15.54 -4.39
CA ASP A 30 6.58 -16.29 -3.93
C ASP A 30 5.48 -15.35 -3.40
N PRO A 31 4.42 -15.11 -4.20
CA PRO A 31 3.30 -14.28 -3.78
C PRO A 31 2.57 -14.79 -2.53
N MET A 32 2.65 -16.09 -2.25
CA MET A 32 2.03 -16.68 -1.05
C MET A 32 2.79 -16.33 0.23
N SER A 33 4.04 -15.89 0.12
CA SER A 33 4.85 -15.47 1.27
C SER A 33 4.28 -14.26 2.02
N TYR A 34 3.43 -13.44 1.39
CA TYR A 34 2.77 -12.32 2.07
C TYR A 34 1.89 -12.78 3.25
N GLU A 35 1.27 -13.95 3.14
CA GLU A 35 0.39 -14.47 4.20
C GLU A 35 1.14 -14.89 5.46
N ASP A 36 2.42 -15.27 5.35
CA ASP A 36 3.24 -15.75 6.45
C ASP A 36 4.36 -14.76 6.85
N ALA A 37 4.56 -13.69 6.08
CA ALA A 37 5.66 -12.75 6.24
C ALA A 37 5.23 -11.50 7.04
N HIS A 38 4.57 -11.71 8.17
CA HIS A 38 4.15 -10.66 9.09
C HIS A 38 4.46 -11.04 10.54
N SER A 39 4.76 -10.06 11.38
CA SER A 39 4.97 -10.22 12.83
C SER A 39 5.12 -8.85 13.48
N ASN A 40 5.12 -8.84 14.81
CA ASN A 40 5.53 -7.66 15.57
C ASN A 40 6.94 -7.23 15.17
N LEU A 41 7.16 -5.93 15.10
CA LEU A 41 8.44 -5.36 14.71
C LEU A 41 9.52 -5.64 15.78
N PRO A 42 10.78 -5.94 15.38
CA PRO A 42 11.90 -5.97 16.30
C PRO A 42 12.09 -4.62 17.01
N ASP A 43 12.57 -4.64 18.26
CA ASP A 43 12.74 -3.45 19.11
C ASP A 43 13.63 -2.37 18.48
N ASP A 44 14.66 -2.76 17.75
CA ASP A 44 15.57 -1.85 17.05
C ASP A 44 14.87 -1.13 15.88
N ILE A 45 14.00 -1.81 15.16
CA ILE A 45 13.18 -1.23 14.09
C ILE A 45 12.11 -0.32 14.70
N GLN A 46 11.44 -0.76 15.78
CA GLN A 46 10.47 0.07 16.49
C GLN A 46 11.11 1.38 16.99
N ALA A 47 12.35 1.33 17.48
CA ALA A 47 13.07 2.52 17.90
C ALA A 47 13.33 3.52 16.75
N LEU A 48 13.51 3.04 15.51
CA LEU A 48 13.63 3.91 14.33
C LEU A 48 12.29 4.56 13.96
N ILE A 49 11.20 3.83 14.10
CA ILE A 49 9.84 4.35 13.87
C ILE A 49 9.52 5.45 14.88
N ASP A 50 9.80 5.21 16.16
CA ASP A 50 9.58 6.19 17.24
C ASP A 50 10.38 7.48 17.01
N LYS A 51 11.55 7.39 16.37
CA LYS A 51 12.37 8.54 15.97
C LYS A 51 11.94 9.17 14.63
N LYS A 52 10.88 8.67 14.00
CA LYS A 52 10.43 9.09 12.65
C LYS A 52 11.52 8.94 11.57
N GLN A 53 12.37 7.95 11.71
CA GLN A 53 13.43 7.60 10.75
C GLN A 53 13.03 6.39 9.88
N ALA A 54 11.97 5.70 10.25
CA ALA A 54 11.35 4.61 9.51
C ALA A 54 9.83 4.67 9.68
N PHE A 55 9.11 3.92 8.87
CA PHE A 55 7.69 3.66 9.04
C PHE A 55 7.37 2.23 8.58
N SER A 56 6.34 1.64 9.15
CA SER A 56 5.89 0.31 8.78
C SER A 56 4.95 0.36 7.57
N VAL A 57 5.03 -0.66 6.73
CA VAL A 57 4.12 -0.87 5.61
C VAL A 57 3.59 -2.29 5.71
N LEU A 58 2.27 -2.44 5.73
CA LEU A 58 1.62 -3.74 5.67
C LEU A 58 1.26 -4.05 4.23
N VAL A 59 1.66 -5.20 3.72
CA VAL A 59 1.49 -5.59 2.32
C VAL A 59 0.62 -6.84 2.24
N SER A 60 -0.38 -6.83 1.36
CA SER A 60 -1.24 -7.99 1.12
C SER A 60 -1.70 -8.05 -0.33
N GLN A 61 -2.07 -9.24 -0.79
CA GLN A 61 -2.74 -9.42 -2.08
C GLN A 61 -4.25 -9.25 -1.91
N VAL A 62 -4.85 -8.53 -2.83
CA VAL A 62 -6.29 -8.28 -2.84
C VAL A 62 -6.85 -8.41 -4.26
N SER A 63 -8.16 -8.49 -4.36
CA SER A 63 -8.88 -8.35 -5.62
C SER A 63 -9.75 -7.10 -5.58
N ILE A 64 -9.71 -6.30 -6.62
CA ILE A 64 -10.59 -5.14 -6.76
C ILE A 64 -11.58 -5.36 -7.91
N TYR A 65 -12.73 -4.72 -7.83
CA TYR A 65 -13.82 -4.88 -8.79
C TYR A 65 -14.25 -3.54 -9.41
N PRO A 66 -13.37 -2.87 -10.19
CA PRO A 66 -13.73 -1.63 -10.86
C PRO A 66 -14.71 -1.91 -12.01
N GLY A 67 -15.90 -1.30 -11.94
CA GLY A 67 -16.94 -1.47 -12.99
C GLY A 67 -17.34 -2.94 -13.23
N GLY A 68 -17.33 -3.77 -12.16
CA GLY A 68 -17.70 -5.19 -12.23
C GLY A 68 -16.63 -6.13 -12.80
N ARG A 69 -15.44 -5.63 -13.15
CA ARG A 69 -14.31 -6.46 -13.60
C ARG A 69 -13.43 -6.82 -12.39
N ILE A 70 -13.00 -8.07 -12.31
CA ILE A 70 -12.01 -8.48 -11.31
C ILE A 70 -10.61 -8.10 -11.77
N MET A 71 -9.85 -7.46 -10.88
CA MET A 71 -8.44 -7.15 -11.10
C MET A 71 -7.64 -7.49 -9.85
N PRO A 72 -6.52 -8.23 -9.97
CA PRO A 72 -5.61 -8.42 -8.85
C PRO A 72 -4.89 -7.11 -8.53
N ALA A 73 -4.63 -6.87 -7.25
CA ALA A 73 -3.86 -5.73 -6.79
C ALA A 73 -3.03 -6.08 -5.54
N ILE A 74 -1.97 -5.32 -5.32
CA ILE A 74 -1.20 -5.33 -4.08
C ILE A 74 -1.67 -4.16 -3.23
N LEU A 75 -2.24 -4.47 -2.09
CA LEU A 75 -2.60 -3.50 -1.06
C LEU A 75 -1.36 -3.17 -0.24
N LYS A 76 -1.12 -1.88 -0.03
CA LYS A 76 -0.10 -1.36 0.89
C LYS A 76 -0.77 -0.45 1.92
N GLY A 77 -0.75 -0.87 3.17
CA GLY A 77 -1.11 -0.03 4.31
C GLY A 77 0.06 0.87 4.69
N ILE A 78 -0.11 2.18 4.63
CA ILE A 78 0.95 3.16 4.90
C ILE A 78 0.46 4.21 5.91
N PRO A 79 1.32 4.65 6.87
CA PRO A 79 0.95 5.75 7.75
C PRO A 79 0.64 7.01 6.93
N PRO A 80 -0.54 7.62 7.07
CA PRO A 80 -0.92 8.79 6.27
C PRO A 80 -0.07 10.03 6.57
N ASP A 81 0.49 10.11 7.78
CA ASP A 81 1.30 11.22 8.28
C ASP A 81 2.81 11.02 8.08
N GLN A 82 3.22 9.98 7.34
CA GLN A 82 4.64 9.77 7.03
C GLN A 82 5.17 10.88 6.12
N ASN A 83 6.43 11.22 6.26
CA ASN A 83 7.14 12.23 5.46
C ASN A 83 8.53 11.75 5.00
N ILE A 84 8.75 10.46 5.00
CA ILE A 84 10.04 9.83 4.65
C ILE A 84 10.11 9.61 3.14
N VAL A 85 9.05 9.07 2.54
CA VAL A 85 8.94 8.97 1.09
C VAL A 85 8.06 10.08 0.52
N ASN A 86 8.41 10.52 -0.67
CA ASN A 86 7.67 11.58 -1.37
C ASN A 86 6.40 11.00 -2.03
N MET A 87 5.41 10.71 -1.18
CA MET A 87 4.07 10.25 -1.57
C MET A 87 3.02 11.13 -0.91
N PRO A 88 1.94 11.49 -1.61
CA PRO A 88 0.85 12.32 -1.08
C PRO A 88 -0.06 11.52 -0.15
N THR A 89 0.52 10.86 0.87
CA THR A 89 -0.21 9.98 1.81
C THR A 89 -1.19 10.75 2.69
N GLU A 90 -0.99 12.05 2.87
CA GLU A 90 -1.91 12.97 3.56
C GLU A 90 -3.30 13.01 2.90
N ALA A 91 -3.41 12.70 1.61
CA ALA A 91 -4.69 12.59 0.91
C ALA A 91 -5.58 11.45 1.46
N LEU A 92 -4.99 10.51 2.20
CA LEU A 92 -5.70 9.44 2.89
C LEU A 92 -6.33 9.87 4.22
N ILE A 93 -6.04 11.11 4.68
CA ILE A 93 -6.53 11.65 5.95
C ILE A 93 -7.90 12.31 5.74
N GLY A 94 -8.81 12.12 6.68
CA GLY A 94 -10.01 12.95 6.82
C GLY A 94 -11.22 12.52 5.97
N ILE A 95 -11.13 11.42 5.25
CA ILE A 95 -12.29 10.86 4.55
C ILE A 95 -13.00 9.90 5.50
N ASN A 96 -14.20 10.26 5.88
CA ASN A 96 -15.01 9.51 6.84
C ASN A 96 -16.44 9.34 6.29
N ASP A 97 -16.53 8.84 5.07
CA ASP A 97 -17.79 8.53 4.39
C ASP A 97 -18.24 7.07 4.56
N GLY A 98 -17.51 6.32 5.40
CA GLY A 98 -17.75 4.91 5.65
C GLY A 98 -17.11 3.97 4.62
N THR A 99 -16.36 4.50 3.64
CA THR A 99 -15.61 3.70 2.67
C THR A 99 -14.11 3.69 2.98
N ILE A 100 -13.38 2.73 2.42
CA ILE A 100 -11.92 2.65 2.54
C ILE A 100 -11.29 3.69 1.60
N PRO A 101 -10.58 4.71 2.11
CA PRO A 101 -9.90 5.68 1.24
C PRO A 101 -8.70 5.02 0.56
N VAL A 102 -8.61 5.18 -0.77
CA VAL A 102 -7.57 4.57 -1.59
C VAL A 102 -6.85 5.62 -2.42
N LEU A 103 -5.52 5.55 -2.40
CA LEU A 103 -4.64 6.28 -3.29
C LEU A 103 -4.11 5.30 -4.35
N ILE A 104 -4.14 5.70 -5.60
CA ILE A 104 -3.62 4.91 -6.73
C ILE A 104 -2.72 5.76 -7.62
N GLY A 105 -1.89 5.10 -8.44
CA GLY A 105 -1.12 5.77 -9.49
C GLY A 105 -1.89 5.95 -10.79
N LYS A 106 -1.40 6.80 -11.68
CA LYS A 106 -2.02 7.05 -13.00
C LYS A 106 -2.16 5.78 -13.85
N GLY A 107 -1.19 4.88 -13.83
CA GLY A 107 -1.25 3.61 -14.57
C GLY A 107 -2.38 2.73 -14.07
N MET A 108 -2.49 2.59 -12.73
CA MET A 108 -3.58 1.85 -12.12
C MET A 108 -4.94 2.49 -12.43
N ALA A 109 -5.04 3.82 -12.36
CA ALA A 109 -6.26 4.56 -12.73
C ALA A 109 -6.67 4.32 -14.19
N LYS A 110 -5.70 4.32 -15.11
CA LYS A 110 -5.93 4.05 -16.54
C LYS A 110 -6.43 2.62 -16.78
N ASP A 111 -5.78 1.64 -16.19
CA ASP A 111 -6.11 0.22 -16.38
C ASP A 111 -7.46 -0.14 -15.73
N SER A 112 -7.72 0.36 -14.55
CA SER A 112 -8.99 0.15 -13.84
C SER A 112 -10.13 1.03 -14.37
N LYS A 113 -9.82 2.12 -15.08
CA LYS A 113 -10.72 3.21 -15.50
C LYS A 113 -11.34 3.97 -14.32
N LEU A 114 -10.70 3.92 -13.17
CA LEU A 114 -11.11 4.64 -11.97
C LEU A 114 -10.66 6.10 -12.02
N LYS A 115 -11.48 6.97 -11.46
CA LYS A 115 -11.23 8.41 -11.28
C LYS A 115 -11.34 8.77 -9.80
N ILE A 116 -10.84 9.93 -9.42
CA ILE A 116 -11.04 10.47 -8.07
C ILE A 116 -12.55 10.56 -7.80
N GLY A 117 -12.96 10.03 -6.65
CA GLY A 117 -14.35 9.95 -6.22
C GLY A 117 -15.08 8.69 -6.65
N ASP A 118 -14.52 7.87 -7.52
CA ASP A 118 -15.13 6.60 -7.89
C ASP A 118 -15.00 5.58 -6.76
N SER A 119 -16.06 4.79 -6.57
CA SER A 119 -16.08 3.68 -5.63
C SER A 119 -15.97 2.34 -6.34
N PHE A 120 -15.39 1.37 -5.65
CA PHE A 120 -15.25 -0.01 -6.12
C PHE A 120 -15.19 -0.97 -4.93
N THR A 121 -15.57 -2.21 -5.14
CA THR A 121 -15.42 -3.24 -4.11
C THR A 121 -13.98 -3.72 -4.05
N ILE A 122 -13.43 -3.84 -2.84
CA ILE A 122 -12.17 -4.50 -2.54
C ILE A 122 -12.46 -5.78 -1.75
N ARG A 123 -11.81 -6.89 -2.12
CA ARG A 123 -11.91 -8.19 -1.46
C ARG A 123 -10.52 -8.66 -1.05
N TRP A 124 -10.40 -9.12 0.18
CA TRP A 124 -9.14 -9.61 0.74
C TRP A 124 -9.35 -10.89 1.54
N MET A 125 -8.26 -11.54 1.92
CA MET A 125 -8.24 -12.61 2.89
C MET A 125 -7.51 -12.11 4.13
N ASP A 126 -8.11 -12.27 5.30
CA ASP A 126 -7.52 -11.86 6.57
C ASP A 126 -6.54 -12.92 7.14
N ALA A 127 -5.91 -12.62 8.27
CA ALA A 127 -4.98 -13.50 8.96
C ALA A 127 -5.60 -14.85 9.38
N ASP A 128 -6.91 -14.87 9.60
CA ASP A 128 -7.67 -16.09 9.94
C ASP A 128 -8.10 -16.89 8.68
N LYS A 129 -7.61 -16.47 7.51
CA LYS A 129 -7.92 -17.07 6.19
C LYS A 129 -9.41 -16.96 5.82
N THR A 130 -10.07 -15.94 6.35
CA THR A 130 -11.45 -15.60 6.01
C THR A 130 -11.46 -14.53 4.92
N TYR A 131 -12.30 -14.74 3.89
CA TYR A 131 -12.54 -13.71 2.90
C TYR A 131 -13.55 -12.68 3.38
N ASP A 132 -13.20 -11.42 3.20
CA ASP A 132 -14.06 -10.28 3.47
C ASP A 132 -14.02 -9.30 2.30
N ALA A 133 -14.97 -8.38 2.26
CA ALA A 133 -15.06 -7.38 1.22
C ALA A 133 -15.73 -6.11 1.75
N ASP A 134 -15.30 -4.96 1.23
CA ASP A 134 -15.88 -3.68 1.56
C ASP A 134 -15.78 -2.72 0.38
N GLU A 135 -16.43 -1.57 0.49
CA GLU A 135 -16.37 -0.52 -0.51
C GLU A 135 -15.19 0.42 -0.27
N ALA A 136 -14.46 0.71 -1.32
CA ALA A 136 -13.33 1.62 -1.34
C ALA A 136 -13.60 2.79 -2.28
N THR A 137 -13.04 3.96 -1.98
CA THR A 137 -13.18 5.18 -2.80
C THR A 137 -11.81 5.72 -3.15
N VAL A 138 -11.59 6.04 -4.42
CA VAL A 138 -10.36 6.69 -4.89
C VAL A 138 -10.35 8.14 -4.41
N VAL A 139 -9.45 8.46 -3.48
CA VAL A 139 -9.32 9.81 -2.92
C VAL A 139 -8.27 10.65 -3.63
N TYR A 140 -7.28 10.01 -4.23
CA TYR A 140 -6.22 10.68 -4.97
C TYR A 140 -5.61 9.77 -6.03
N ILE A 141 -5.17 10.36 -7.14
CA ILE A 141 -4.40 9.69 -8.20
C ILE A 141 -3.04 10.38 -8.29
N MET A 142 -1.99 9.69 -7.84
CA MET A 142 -0.64 10.24 -7.86
C MET A 142 -0.02 10.15 -9.25
N ASP A 143 0.74 11.19 -9.58
CA ASP A 143 1.61 11.22 -10.75
C ASP A 143 2.99 10.72 -10.33
N THR A 144 3.32 9.50 -10.72
CA THR A 144 4.63 8.93 -10.44
C THR A 144 5.31 8.52 -11.72
N GLU A 145 6.60 8.77 -11.79
CA GLU A 145 7.47 8.27 -12.88
C GLU A 145 7.91 6.82 -12.67
N ASN A 146 7.59 6.24 -11.50
CA ASN A 146 7.93 4.86 -11.17
C ASN A 146 6.83 3.91 -11.64
N PHE A 147 7.04 3.28 -12.79
CA PHE A 147 6.10 2.33 -13.38
C PHE A 147 5.74 1.16 -12.45
N LYS A 148 6.66 0.71 -11.59
CA LYS A 148 6.40 -0.38 -10.62
C LYS A 148 5.41 0.03 -9.53
N LEU A 149 5.44 1.30 -9.13
CA LEU A 149 4.45 1.85 -8.18
C LEU A 149 3.13 2.13 -8.86
N ASP A 150 3.16 2.40 -10.16
CA ASP A 150 2.01 2.88 -10.91
C ASP A 150 1.04 1.76 -11.31
N MET A 151 1.54 0.52 -11.39
CA MET A 151 0.78 -0.62 -11.88
C MET A 151 0.46 -1.63 -10.78
N GLY A 152 -0.83 -1.94 -10.63
CA GLY A 152 -1.28 -3.02 -9.76
C GLY A 152 -1.18 -2.75 -8.25
N HIS A 153 -0.80 -1.54 -7.83
CA HIS A 153 -0.70 -1.18 -6.42
C HIS A 153 -1.82 -0.24 -6.00
N ILE A 154 -2.29 -0.42 -4.78
CA ILE A 154 -3.22 0.49 -4.10
C ILE A 154 -2.70 0.77 -2.69
N TRP A 155 -2.83 2.02 -2.24
CA TRP A 155 -2.41 2.43 -0.90
C TRP A 155 -3.62 2.84 -0.07
N VAL A 156 -3.65 2.38 1.17
CA VAL A 156 -4.68 2.70 2.18
C VAL A 156 -3.99 3.12 3.47
N PRO A 157 -4.69 3.77 4.40
CA PRO A 157 -4.13 4.03 5.73
C PRO A 157 -3.72 2.74 6.44
N LEU A 158 -2.55 2.75 7.11
CA LEU A 158 -2.01 1.56 7.80
C LEU A 158 -3.00 0.98 8.80
N ASN A 159 -3.63 1.81 9.62
CA ASN A 159 -4.61 1.37 10.62
C ASN A 159 -5.83 0.69 10.00
N ILE A 160 -6.24 1.11 8.80
CA ILE A 160 -7.32 0.47 8.05
C ILE A 160 -6.85 -0.89 7.51
N ALA A 161 -5.65 -0.96 6.91
CA ALA A 161 -5.07 -2.22 6.46
C ALA A 161 -4.93 -3.23 7.60
N GLN A 162 -4.45 -2.80 8.77
CA GLN A 162 -4.37 -3.63 9.98
C GLN A 162 -5.74 -4.18 10.41
N SER A 163 -6.77 -3.34 10.36
CA SER A 163 -8.14 -3.78 10.68
C SER A 163 -8.70 -4.75 9.65
N MET A 164 -8.48 -4.50 8.35
CA MET A 164 -8.91 -5.38 7.26
C MET A 164 -8.29 -6.77 7.39
N LEU A 165 -7.00 -6.82 7.66
CA LEU A 165 -6.23 -8.07 7.69
C LEU A 165 -6.26 -8.78 9.05
N GLY A 166 -6.84 -8.16 10.08
CA GLY A 166 -6.83 -8.72 11.44
C GLY A 166 -5.48 -8.65 12.15
N MET A 167 -4.57 -7.76 11.68
CA MET A 167 -3.18 -7.64 12.13
C MET A 167 -2.97 -6.33 12.90
N LYS A 168 -3.69 -6.13 14.02
CA LYS A 168 -3.75 -4.84 14.73
C LYS A 168 -2.47 -4.41 15.45
N GLU A 169 -1.55 -5.33 15.68
CA GLU A 169 -0.30 -5.08 16.42
C GLU A 169 0.96 -5.18 15.53
N GLU A 170 0.80 -5.23 14.22
CA GLU A 170 1.88 -5.44 13.26
C GLU A 170 2.10 -4.25 12.36
#